data_320911ea4b77c1194f9df99968fba87e
#
_entry.id   320911ea4b77c1194f9df99968fba87e
#
_cell.length_a   1.000
_cell.length_b   1.000
_cell.length_c   1.000
_cell.angle_alpha   90.00
_cell.angle_beta   90.00
_cell.angle_gamma   90.00
#
_symmetry.space_group_name_H-M   'P 1'
#
loop_
_entity.id
_entity.type
_entity.pdbx_description
1 polymer ?
#
loop_
_entity_poly.entity_id
_entity_poly.type
_entity_poly.pdbx_seq_one_letter_code
_entity_poly.pdbx_strand_id
1 'polypeptide(L)'
;MLSIALYHFHVTQIKRSAGQSAIASAAYRAGEKLHSEYYGEVSDYTRKGGVICSEILLPSHAPPEYADRETLWNAVEKAERGKKAQLAYSFDIALQNEFSMQENVALARQFLLDNFVSRGMVVDFAVHQPDCEDGGISNPHFHVMCPIRPIEPDGRWGNKQRREYLLDEHGERILDEAGNYVFNAVPTTDWGSPDTLEYWRQAWADLCNAKFAEKDLDCRIDHRSYTRQGIEQIPTVHEGPSVRAMEARGIRTDKGDFNRWVRKTNAMLREAKNKIASLLEWLKAVKEELSKPQPPMLNDLLMTYYNNRNKGAYSTKAKTANLQRYADAFRFLQEKQLFTTDDLDAALHSMKNSINAMKASAGEKQSRIKEVDDLLRMTQYYIDGKPVADKLGSIRFEKSRQKYKSEHDDSLRTFYMAERKLKPYFKDGKLPITAWRRERERLEQEYKDIQTELSPLYADVKKLWAIHYNI
;
A
#
# COMPACT_ATOMS: atom_id res chain seq x y z
N MET A 1 -9.60 16.45 9.60
CA MET A 1 -9.85 15.60 8.40
C MET A 1 -9.84 14.17 8.89
N LEU A 2 -10.96 13.43 8.80
CA LEU A 2 -11.06 12.04 9.24
C LEU A 2 -9.97 11.19 8.57
N SER A 3 -9.20 10.45 9.36
CA SER A 3 -8.21 9.50 8.83
C SER A 3 -8.96 8.28 8.28
N ILE A 4 -8.61 7.86 7.07
CA ILE A 4 -9.16 6.64 6.46
C ILE A 4 -8.28 5.47 6.90
N ALA A 5 -8.84 4.59 7.72
CA ALA A 5 -8.19 3.35 8.14
C ALA A 5 -8.24 2.28 7.03
N LEU A 6 -7.50 1.19 7.20
CA LEU A 6 -7.40 0.13 6.22
C LEU A 6 -8.73 -0.63 6.09
N TYR A 7 -9.26 -0.72 4.87
CA TYR A 7 -10.37 -1.60 4.54
C TYR A 7 -9.96 -2.61 3.48
N HIS A 8 -10.13 -3.89 3.80
CA HIS A 8 -9.99 -4.99 2.84
C HIS A 8 -11.04 -6.05 3.16
N PHE A 9 -11.81 -6.43 2.17
CA PHE A 9 -12.82 -7.49 2.27
C PHE A 9 -12.85 -8.23 0.94
N HIS A 10 -12.14 -9.33 0.86
CA HIS A 10 -12.03 -10.14 -0.34
C HIS A 10 -12.77 -11.47 -0.15
N VAL A 11 -13.45 -11.93 -1.20
CA VAL A 11 -14.13 -13.23 -1.19
C VAL A 11 -13.72 -14.02 -2.43
N THR A 12 -13.44 -15.28 -2.21
CA THR A 12 -13.17 -16.27 -3.24
C THR A 12 -13.92 -17.56 -2.93
N GLN A 13 -13.78 -18.55 -3.81
CA GLN A 13 -14.31 -19.88 -3.58
C GLN A 13 -13.18 -20.90 -3.66
N ILE A 14 -13.15 -21.82 -2.70
CA ILE A 14 -12.27 -22.98 -2.75
C ILE A 14 -12.91 -23.98 -3.70
N LYS A 15 -12.18 -24.32 -4.77
CA LYS A 15 -12.68 -25.16 -5.88
C LYS A 15 -11.75 -26.35 -6.11
N ARG A 16 -12.32 -27.54 -6.19
CA ARG A 16 -11.57 -28.76 -6.54
C ARG A 16 -10.97 -28.68 -7.94
N SER A 17 -11.66 -28.04 -8.89
CA SER A 17 -11.13 -27.81 -10.24
C SER A 17 -9.89 -26.94 -10.32
N ALA A 18 -9.61 -26.18 -9.29
CA ALA A 18 -8.39 -25.38 -9.15
C ALA A 18 -7.27 -26.11 -8.39
N GLY A 19 -7.42 -27.42 -8.14
CA GLY A 19 -6.47 -28.20 -7.35
C GLY A 19 -6.48 -27.87 -5.86
N GLN A 20 -7.56 -27.26 -5.36
CA GLN A 20 -7.66 -26.84 -3.96
C GLN A 20 -8.42 -27.88 -3.13
N SER A 21 -7.96 -28.09 -1.90
CA SER A 21 -8.63 -28.91 -0.88
C SER A 21 -9.17 -28.02 0.24
N ALA A 22 -10.37 -28.33 0.73
CA ALA A 22 -10.95 -27.66 1.87
C ALA A 22 -10.16 -27.97 3.15
N ILE A 23 -9.77 -29.23 3.35
CA ILE A 23 -8.91 -29.66 4.48
C ILE A 23 -7.57 -28.91 4.48
N ALA A 24 -6.83 -28.91 3.38
CA ALA A 24 -5.54 -28.22 3.30
C ALA A 24 -5.69 -26.71 3.53
N SER A 25 -6.77 -26.12 3.05
CA SER A 25 -7.07 -24.70 3.26
C SER A 25 -7.40 -24.38 4.72
N ALA A 26 -8.15 -25.25 5.38
CA ALA A 26 -8.49 -25.11 6.82
C ALA A 26 -7.25 -25.32 7.69
N ALA A 27 -6.47 -26.38 7.44
CA ALA A 27 -5.21 -26.67 8.13
C ALA A 27 -4.23 -25.48 8.04
N TYR A 28 -4.07 -24.90 6.84
CA TYR A 28 -3.22 -23.74 6.62
C TYR A 28 -3.67 -22.52 7.42
N ARG A 29 -4.97 -22.23 7.48
CA ARG A 29 -5.50 -21.06 8.19
C ARG A 29 -5.42 -21.23 9.71
N ALA A 30 -5.81 -22.40 10.20
CA ALA A 30 -5.78 -22.68 11.63
C ALA A 30 -4.37 -22.96 12.19
N GLY A 31 -3.38 -23.25 11.33
CA GLY A 31 -2.05 -23.69 11.78
C GLY A 31 -2.09 -25.09 12.37
N GLU A 32 -2.94 -25.96 11.86
CA GLU A 32 -3.18 -27.31 12.38
C GLU A 32 -2.68 -28.39 11.43
N LYS A 33 -2.69 -29.63 11.95
CA LYS A 33 -2.42 -30.83 11.16
C LYS A 33 -3.73 -31.59 10.97
N LEU A 34 -4.20 -31.69 9.73
CA LEU A 34 -5.46 -32.33 9.38
C LEU A 34 -5.25 -33.40 8.29
N HIS A 35 -6.02 -34.47 8.38
CA HIS A 35 -6.03 -35.56 7.41
C HIS A 35 -7.21 -35.42 6.45
N SER A 36 -6.95 -35.50 5.15
CA SER A 36 -7.97 -35.52 4.11
C SER A 36 -8.35 -36.96 3.76
N GLU A 37 -9.57 -37.37 4.06
CA GLU A 37 -10.12 -38.68 3.63
C GLU A 37 -10.26 -38.77 2.10
N TYR A 38 -10.55 -37.64 1.43
CA TYR A 38 -10.76 -37.58 0.00
C TYR A 38 -9.47 -37.80 -0.81
N TYR A 39 -8.36 -37.19 -0.36
CA TYR A 39 -7.06 -37.29 -1.03
C TYR A 39 -6.13 -38.32 -0.40
N GLY A 40 -6.42 -38.80 0.81
CA GLY A 40 -5.55 -39.71 1.56
C GLY A 40 -4.25 -39.05 2.03
N GLU A 41 -4.24 -37.73 2.14
CA GLU A 41 -3.06 -36.92 2.45
C GLU A 41 -3.22 -36.17 3.77
N VAL A 42 -2.09 -35.89 4.42
CA VAL A 42 -2.02 -35.08 5.65
C VAL A 42 -1.47 -33.71 5.32
N SER A 43 -2.21 -32.68 5.67
CA SER A 43 -1.76 -31.28 5.62
C SER A 43 -1.29 -30.84 7.01
N ASP A 44 0.01 -30.59 7.16
CA ASP A 44 0.62 -30.20 8.46
C ASP A 44 1.18 -28.79 8.39
N TYR A 45 0.50 -27.88 9.08
CA TYR A 45 0.87 -26.46 9.20
C TYR A 45 1.13 -26.04 10.65
N THR A 46 1.40 -26.98 11.54
CA THR A 46 1.65 -26.72 12.97
C THR A 46 2.84 -25.81 13.24
N ARG A 47 3.77 -25.69 12.27
CA ARG A 47 4.92 -24.77 12.34
C ARG A 47 4.64 -23.36 11.83
N LYS A 48 3.40 -23.08 11.37
CA LYS A 48 3.03 -21.75 10.87
C LYS A 48 2.93 -20.78 12.04
N GLY A 49 3.74 -19.72 12.00
CA GLY A 49 3.64 -18.58 12.91
C GLY A 49 2.49 -17.62 12.56
N GLY A 50 2.20 -16.70 13.47
CA GLY A 50 1.26 -15.60 13.23
C GLY A 50 -0.23 -15.96 13.36
N VAL A 51 -0.59 -17.17 13.72
CA VAL A 51 -1.97 -17.55 14.05
C VAL A 51 -2.26 -17.16 15.50
N ILE A 52 -3.19 -16.23 15.70
CA ILE A 52 -3.57 -15.73 17.04
C ILE A 52 -4.65 -16.60 17.67
N CYS A 53 -5.68 -16.94 16.91
CA CYS A 53 -6.73 -17.85 17.33
C CYS A 53 -7.41 -18.47 16.11
N SER A 54 -8.03 -19.61 16.30
CA SER A 54 -8.93 -20.26 15.35
C SER A 54 -10.11 -20.86 16.08
N GLU A 55 -11.32 -20.72 15.49
CA GLU A 55 -12.57 -21.18 16.09
C GLU A 55 -13.55 -21.59 15.00
N ILE A 56 -14.41 -22.58 15.32
CA ILE A 56 -15.57 -22.93 14.49
C ILE A 56 -16.83 -22.47 15.20
N LEU A 57 -17.64 -21.68 14.51
CA LEU A 57 -18.94 -21.22 15.00
C LEU A 57 -20.04 -21.99 14.26
N LEU A 58 -20.90 -22.64 15.02
CA LEU A 58 -21.99 -23.45 14.50
C LEU A 58 -23.34 -22.78 14.69
N PRO A 59 -24.23 -22.80 13.68
CA PRO A 59 -25.65 -22.52 13.89
C PRO A 59 -26.27 -23.63 14.74
N SER A 60 -27.34 -23.32 15.46
CA SER A 60 -27.95 -24.21 16.46
C SER A 60 -28.45 -25.57 15.91
N HIS A 61 -28.72 -25.65 14.61
CA HIS A 61 -29.18 -26.85 13.93
C HIS A 61 -28.05 -27.68 13.32
N ALA A 62 -26.79 -27.19 13.37
CA ALA A 62 -25.66 -27.95 12.86
C ALA A 62 -25.27 -29.08 13.81
N PRO A 63 -24.84 -30.24 13.30
CA PRO A 63 -24.29 -31.30 14.09
C PRO A 63 -23.12 -30.83 14.97
N PRO A 64 -23.12 -31.14 16.29
CA PRO A 64 -22.08 -30.63 17.20
C PRO A 64 -20.69 -31.18 16.88
N GLU A 65 -20.58 -32.33 16.22
CA GLU A 65 -19.32 -32.90 15.76
C GLU A 65 -18.59 -32.02 14.73
N TYR A 66 -19.28 -31.11 14.08
CA TYR A 66 -18.67 -30.12 13.17
C TYR A 66 -17.91 -28.99 13.90
N ALA A 67 -17.90 -29.00 15.22
CA ALA A 67 -16.96 -28.21 16.00
C ALA A 67 -15.51 -28.71 15.86
N ASP A 68 -15.33 -29.97 15.44
CA ASP A 68 -14.03 -30.52 15.03
C ASP A 68 -13.74 -30.20 13.56
N ARG A 69 -12.61 -29.54 13.30
CA ARG A 69 -12.25 -29.02 11.98
C ARG A 69 -12.02 -30.13 10.95
N GLU A 70 -11.39 -31.23 11.35
CA GLU A 70 -11.14 -32.36 10.46
C GLU A 70 -12.45 -33.02 10.07
N THR A 71 -13.32 -33.27 11.02
CA THR A 71 -14.66 -33.83 10.82
C THR A 71 -15.51 -32.96 9.90
N LEU A 72 -15.57 -31.66 10.14
CA LEU A 72 -16.32 -30.70 9.33
C LEU A 72 -15.87 -30.73 7.85
N TRP A 73 -14.58 -30.54 7.62
CA TRP A 73 -14.12 -30.35 6.24
C TRP A 73 -14.05 -31.67 5.47
N ASN A 74 -13.86 -32.81 6.12
CA ASN A 74 -14.04 -34.12 5.49
C ASN A 74 -15.51 -34.38 5.13
N ALA A 75 -16.45 -34.00 5.99
CA ALA A 75 -17.88 -34.07 5.67
C ALA A 75 -18.25 -33.21 4.45
N VAL A 76 -17.70 -31.97 4.36
CA VAL A 76 -17.88 -31.10 3.20
C VAL A 76 -17.31 -31.73 1.93
N GLU A 77 -16.08 -32.23 1.96
CA GLU A 77 -15.43 -32.89 0.80
C GLU A 77 -16.21 -34.11 0.33
N LYS A 78 -16.77 -34.89 1.28
CA LYS A 78 -17.61 -36.07 1.00
C LYS A 78 -18.97 -35.72 0.41
N ALA A 79 -19.59 -34.62 0.89
CA ALA A 79 -20.86 -34.13 0.35
C ALA A 79 -20.73 -33.61 -1.09
N GLU A 80 -19.54 -33.12 -1.46
CA GLU A 80 -19.23 -32.53 -2.75
C GLU A 80 -18.58 -33.53 -3.72
N ARG A 81 -19.37 -34.22 -4.53
CA ARG A 81 -18.92 -35.38 -5.33
C ARG A 81 -18.22 -35.07 -6.64
N GLY A 82 -18.35 -33.86 -7.18
CA GLY A 82 -17.89 -33.56 -8.54
C GLY A 82 -16.42 -33.08 -8.61
N LYS A 83 -15.71 -33.38 -9.69
CA LYS A 83 -14.37 -32.84 -9.96
C LYS A 83 -14.35 -31.30 -10.09
N LYS A 84 -15.47 -30.67 -10.40
CA LYS A 84 -15.65 -29.22 -10.49
C LYS A 84 -16.31 -28.64 -9.23
N ALA A 85 -16.39 -29.40 -8.15
CA ALA A 85 -17.09 -28.98 -6.95
C ALA A 85 -16.48 -27.70 -6.36
N GLN A 86 -17.36 -26.79 -5.97
CA GLN A 86 -17.06 -25.63 -5.15
C GLN A 86 -17.30 -26.07 -3.70
N LEU A 87 -16.26 -25.97 -2.87
CA LEU A 87 -16.26 -26.57 -1.54
C LEU A 87 -16.68 -25.55 -0.48
N ALA A 88 -16.09 -24.36 -0.52
CA ALA A 88 -16.32 -23.33 0.47
C ALA A 88 -16.23 -21.92 -0.12
N TYR A 89 -16.94 -20.97 0.49
CA TYR A 89 -16.59 -19.55 0.42
C TYR A 89 -15.37 -19.31 1.31
N SER A 90 -14.49 -18.48 0.83
CA SER A 90 -13.28 -18.07 1.55
C SER A 90 -13.18 -16.56 1.56
N PHE A 91 -13.11 -15.98 2.75
CA PHE A 91 -13.01 -14.55 2.96
C PHE A 91 -11.65 -14.21 3.57
N ASP A 92 -11.10 -13.08 3.15
CA ASP A 92 -9.94 -12.44 3.73
C ASP A 92 -10.34 -11.01 4.11
N ILE A 93 -10.33 -10.71 5.41
CA ILE A 93 -10.87 -9.46 5.95
C ILE A 93 -9.82 -8.81 6.83
N ALA A 94 -9.48 -7.54 6.55
CA ALA A 94 -8.53 -6.79 7.36
C ALA A 94 -9.13 -6.43 8.72
N LEU A 95 -8.31 -6.53 9.75
CA LEU A 95 -8.53 -6.00 11.08
C LEU A 95 -7.90 -4.61 11.22
N GLN A 96 -8.27 -3.88 12.26
CA GLN A 96 -7.82 -2.51 12.45
C GLN A 96 -6.58 -2.46 13.33
N ASN A 97 -5.56 -1.72 12.90
CA ASN A 97 -4.33 -1.52 13.69
C ASN A 97 -4.55 -0.64 14.91
N GLU A 98 -5.62 0.14 14.90
CA GLU A 98 -6.02 1.06 15.97
C GLU A 98 -6.69 0.37 17.15
N PHE A 99 -7.03 -0.91 16.98
CA PHE A 99 -7.64 -1.73 18.03
C PHE A 99 -6.63 -2.72 18.59
N SER A 100 -6.79 -3.06 19.86
CA SER A 100 -6.05 -4.19 20.43
C SER A 100 -6.44 -5.51 19.74
N MET A 101 -5.56 -6.50 19.78
CA MET A 101 -5.87 -7.80 19.19
C MET A 101 -7.09 -8.46 19.84
N GLN A 102 -7.29 -8.29 21.13
CA GLN A 102 -8.48 -8.79 21.83
C GLN A 102 -9.77 -8.16 21.31
N GLU A 103 -9.77 -6.83 21.10
CA GLU A 103 -10.91 -6.12 20.51
C GLU A 103 -11.16 -6.57 19.07
N ASN A 104 -10.11 -6.74 18.27
CA ASN A 104 -10.21 -7.23 16.90
C ASN A 104 -10.81 -8.65 16.83
N VAL A 105 -10.39 -9.56 17.70
CA VAL A 105 -10.95 -10.92 17.78
C VAL A 105 -12.42 -10.87 18.19
N ALA A 106 -12.77 -10.05 19.19
CA ALA A 106 -14.15 -9.89 19.62
C ALA A 106 -15.06 -9.33 18.52
N LEU A 107 -14.60 -8.31 17.79
CA LEU A 107 -15.33 -7.73 16.67
C LEU A 107 -15.50 -8.73 15.52
N ALA A 108 -14.46 -9.47 15.16
CA ALA A 108 -14.52 -10.49 14.13
C ALA A 108 -15.54 -11.58 14.51
N ARG A 109 -15.49 -12.06 15.74
CA ARG A 109 -16.42 -13.08 16.26
C ARG A 109 -17.87 -12.57 16.27
N GLN A 110 -18.11 -11.34 16.74
CA GLN A 110 -19.41 -10.68 16.75
C GLN A 110 -19.96 -10.56 15.32
N PHE A 111 -19.15 -10.04 14.41
CA PHE A 111 -19.51 -9.91 13.00
C PHE A 111 -19.96 -11.24 12.38
N LEU A 112 -19.20 -12.32 12.65
CA LEU A 112 -19.50 -13.64 12.10
C LEU A 112 -20.75 -14.26 12.71
N LEU A 113 -20.98 -14.08 14.00
CA LEU A 113 -22.22 -14.54 14.65
C LEU A 113 -23.45 -13.84 14.09
N ASP A 114 -23.39 -12.51 13.98
CA ASP A 114 -24.54 -11.70 13.59
C ASP A 114 -24.88 -11.82 12.10
N ASN A 115 -23.89 -12.05 11.24
CA ASN A 115 -24.08 -11.95 9.80
C ASN A 115 -23.97 -13.28 9.04
N PHE A 116 -23.32 -14.28 9.62
CA PHE A 116 -23.11 -15.59 8.99
C PHE A 116 -23.83 -16.71 9.74
N VAL A 117 -23.53 -16.88 11.02
CA VAL A 117 -24.11 -17.96 11.82
C VAL A 117 -25.62 -17.77 11.98
N SER A 118 -26.09 -16.53 12.21
CA SER A 118 -27.51 -16.19 12.27
C SER A 118 -28.27 -16.53 10.98
N ARG A 119 -27.58 -16.61 9.84
CA ARG A 119 -28.12 -17.03 8.53
C ARG A 119 -28.00 -18.54 8.28
N GLY A 120 -27.57 -19.30 9.26
CA GLY A 120 -27.44 -20.75 9.19
C GLY A 120 -26.11 -21.24 8.59
N MET A 121 -25.11 -20.36 8.45
CA MET A 121 -23.81 -20.74 7.96
C MET A 121 -22.95 -21.35 9.08
N VAL A 122 -22.26 -22.43 8.77
CA VAL A 122 -21.12 -22.88 9.57
C VAL A 122 -19.92 -22.01 9.21
N VAL A 123 -19.21 -21.53 10.21
CA VAL A 123 -18.08 -20.61 10.05
C VAL A 123 -16.85 -21.19 10.70
N ASP A 124 -15.81 -21.44 9.93
CA ASP A 124 -14.46 -21.72 10.40
C ASP A 124 -13.59 -20.49 10.16
N PHE A 125 -13.13 -19.84 11.24
CA PHE A 125 -12.31 -18.63 11.07
C PHE A 125 -11.01 -18.71 11.86
N ALA A 126 -10.01 -17.99 11.39
CA ALA A 126 -8.71 -17.84 12.04
C ALA A 126 -8.23 -16.41 11.93
N VAL A 127 -7.76 -15.86 13.04
CA VAL A 127 -7.16 -14.52 13.12
C VAL A 127 -5.65 -14.63 13.00
N HIS A 128 -5.08 -13.85 12.11
CA HIS A 128 -3.66 -13.82 11.84
C HIS A 128 -3.07 -12.44 12.10
N GLN A 129 -1.87 -12.46 12.67
CA GLN A 129 -0.99 -11.30 12.73
C GLN A 129 0.38 -11.74 12.23
N PRO A 130 0.66 -11.58 10.94
CA PRO A 130 1.98 -11.92 10.41
C PRO A 130 3.04 -10.99 11.00
N ASP A 131 4.24 -11.53 11.18
CA ASP A 131 5.39 -10.74 11.62
C ASP A 131 5.67 -9.62 10.62
N CYS A 132 5.89 -8.42 11.13
CA CYS A 132 6.32 -7.28 10.31
C CYS A 132 7.82 -7.37 10.13
N GLU A 133 8.28 -7.73 8.94
CA GLU A 133 9.69 -7.61 8.59
C GLU A 133 10.07 -6.13 8.52
N ASP A 134 11.11 -5.73 9.26
CA ASP A 134 11.86 -4.48 9.12
C ASP A 134 11.02 -3.17 9.10
N GLY A 135 10.11 -3.00 10.08
CA GLY A 135 9.37 -1.74 10.25
C GLY A 135 8.20 -1.55 9.28
N GLY A 136 7.73 -2.62 8.66
CA GLY A 136 6.50 -2.63 7.88
C GLY A 136 5.26 -2.34 8.73
N ILE A 137 4.18 -1.90 8.08
CA ILE A 137 2.89 -1.69 8.73
C ILE A 137 2.31 -3.07 9.08
N SER A 138 1.88 -3.26 10.34
CA SER A 138 1.17 -4.45 10.77
C SER A 138 -0.08 -4.67 9.90
N ASN A 139 -0.32 -5.91 9.52
CA ASN A 139 -1.47 -6.29 8.70
C ASN A 139 -2.28 -7.40 9.40
N PRO A 140 -2.89 -7.12 10.56
CA PRO A 140 -3.77 -8.08 11.21
C PRO A 140 -4.99 -8.32 10.30
N HIS A 141 -5.36 -9.58 10.15
CA HIS A 141 -6.51 -9.97 9.32
C HIS A 141 -7.09 -11.28 9.81
N PHE A 142 -8.30 -11.57 9.39
CA PHE A 142 -8.90 -12.87 9.64
C PHE A 142 -9.38 -13.51 8.35
N HIS A 143 -9.19 -14.81 8.30
CA HIS A 143 -9.70 -15.69 7.26
C HIS A 143 -10.97 -16.34 7.73
N VAL A 144 -11.93 -16.49 6.84
CA VAL A 144 -13.16 -17.21 7.10
C VAL A 144 -13.39 -18.25 6.03
N MET A 145 -13.79 -19.44 6.40
CA MET A 145 -14.25 -20.47 5.50
C MET A 145 -15.67 -20.90 5.89
N CYS A 146 -16.55 -20.92 4.92
CA CYS A 146 -17.93 -21.39 5.11
C CYS A 146 -18.27 -22.41 4.03
N PRO A 147 -18.82 -23.59 4.36
CA PRO A 147 -19.36 -24.49 3.37
C PRO A 147 -20.38 -23.79 2.46
N ILE A 148 -20.37 -24.08 1.16
CA ILE A 148 -21.33 -23.49 0.23
C ILE A 148 -22.71 -24.15 0.39
N ARG A 149 -22.72 -25.41 0.79
CA ARG A 149 -23.92 -26.17 1.02
C ARG A 149 -24.52 -25.84 2.39
N PRO A 150 -25.81 -25.49 2.49
CA PRO A 150 -26.43 -25.28 3.78
C PRO A 150 -26.58 -26.60 4.57
N ILE A 151 -26.75 -26.48 5.86
CA ILE A 151 -27.21 -27.56 6.73
C ILE A 151 -28.71 -27.33 6.94
N GLU A 152 -29.51 -28.37 6.71
CA GLU A 152 -30.94 -28.34 6.91
C GLU A 152 -31.27 -28.43 8.44
N PRO A 153 -32.49 -28.09 8.85
CA PRO A 153 -32.87 -28.15 10.27
C PRO A 153 -32.74 -29.53 10.93
N ASP A 154 -32.67 -30.61 10.11
CA ASP A 154 -32.45 -31.97 10.57
C ASP A 154 -30.96 -32.34 10.68
N GLY A 155 -30.06 -31.38 10.49
CA GLY A 155 -28.60 -31.56 10.56
C GLY A 155 -27.95 -32.16 9.30
N ARG A 156 -28.69 -32.39 8.24
CA ARG A 156 -28.16 -32.94 7.00
C ARG A 156 -27.71 -31.84 6.04
N TRP A 157 -26.78 -32.20 5.15
CA TRP A 157 -26.37 -31.31 4.06
C TRP A 157 -27.51 -31.12 3.04
N GLY A 158 -27.98 -29.88 2.90
CA GLY A 158 -28.98 -29.47 1.93
C GLY A 158 -28.43 -29.37 0.50
N ASN A 159 -29.24 -28.97 -0.43
CA ASN A 159 -28.85 -28.75 -1.81
C ASN A 159 -28.37 -27.30 -2.04
N LYS A 160 -27.36 -27.12 -2.90
CA LYS A 160 -26.89 -25.76 -3.31
C LYS A 160 -27.90 -25.04 -4.19
N GLN A 161 -28.67 -25.80 -4.93
CA GLN A 161 -29.66 -25.29 -5.91
C GLN A 161 -30.93 -26.09 -5.80
N ARG A 162 -32.05 -25.41 -6.04
CA ARG A 162 -33.37 -26.02 -6.22
C ARG A 162 -33.83 -25.83 -7.66
N ARG A 163 -34.72 -26.72 -8.11
CA ARG A 163 -35.37 -26.59 -9.40
C ARG A 163 -36.58 -25.71 -9.26
N GLU A 164 -36.62 -24.63 -10.00
CA GLU A 164 -37.79 -23.77 -10.13
C GLU A 164 -38.37 -23.99 -11.52
N TYR A 165 -39.44 -24.81 -11.57
CA TYR A 165 -40.05 -25.20 -12.83
C TYR A 165 -40.71 -24.02 -13.51
N LEU A 166 -40.52 -23.89 -14.82
CA LEU A 166 -41.23 -22.95 -15.63
C LEU A 166 -42.69 -23.41 -15.80
N LEU A 167 -43.59 -22.48 -15.63
CA LEU A 167 -45.01 -22.74 -15.77
C LEU A 167 -45.56 -22.04 -17.02
N ASP A 168 -46.57 -22.66 -17.68
CA ASP A 168 -47.30 -22.03 -18.76
C ASP A 168 -48.40 -21.07 -18.24
N GLU A 169 -49.24 -20.55 -19.13
CA GLU A 169 -50.33 -19.60 -18.80
C GLU A 169 -51.41 -20.23 -17.91
N HIS A 170 -51.43 -21.56 -17.80
CA HIS A 170 -52.42 -22.32 -16.99
C HIS A 170 -51.82 -22.80 -15.66
N GLY A 171 -50.50 -22.48 -15.41
CA GLY A 171 -49.82 -22.89 -14.19
C GLY A 171 -49.27 -24.34 -14.25
N GLU A 172 -49.30 -24.97 -15.43
CA GLU A 172 -48.72 -26.31 -15.64
C GLU A 172 -47.23 -26.23 -16.00
N ARG A 173 -46.46 -27.27 -15.63
CA ARG A 173 -45.00 -27.29 -15.89
C ARG A 173 -44.76 -27.49 -17.39
N ILE A 174 -43.94 -26.61 -17.95
CA ILE A 174 -43.55 -26.70 -19.37
C ILE A 174 -42.60 -27.87 -19.59
N LEU A 175 -42.85 -28.60 -20.67
CA LEU A 175 -41.95 -29.68 -21.16
C LEU A 175 -41.13 -29.19 -22.34
N ASP A 176 -39.90 -29.69 -22.46
CA ASP A 176 -39.06 -29.52 -23.65
C ASP A 176 -39.47 -30.49 -24.77
N GLU A 177 -38.80 -30.37 -25.93
CA GLU A 177 -39.07 -31.25 -27.09
C GLU A 177 -38.78 -32.73 -26.80
N ALA A 178 -37.98 -33.05 -25.78
CA ALA A 178 -37.66 -34.39 -25.34
C ALA A 178 -38.59 -34.91 -24.21
N GLY A 179 -39.59 -34.12 -23.80
CA GLY A 179 -40.52 -34.48 -22.74
C GLY A 179 -40.01 -34.30 -21.32
N ASN A 180 -38.95 -33.53 -21.11
CA ASN A 180 -38.46 -33.22 -19.77
C ASN A 180 -39.02 -31.89 -19.28
N TYR A 181 -39.23 -31.79 -17.97
CA TYR A 181 -39.65 -30.53 -17.39
C TYR A 181 -38.58 -29.44 -17.49
N VAL A 182 -38.94 -28.29 -18.02
CA VAL A 182 -38.05 -27.12 -18.08
C VAL A 182 -38.02 -26.44 -16.73
N PHE A 183 -36.83 -26.14 -16.21
CA PHE A 183 -36.65 -25.49 -14.93
C PHE A 183 -35.43 -24.60 -14.93
N ASN A 184 -35.46 -23.60 -14.09
CA ASN A 184 -34.29 -22.80 -13.71
C ASN A 184 -33.64 -23.44 -12.47
N ALA A 185 -32.33 -23.57 -12.49
CA ALA A 185 -31.56 -23.95 -11.32
C ALA A 185 -31.26 -22.68 -10.51
N VAL A 186 -32.02 -22.46 -9.43
CA VAL A 186 -31.83 -21.28 -8.58
C VAL A 186 -31.07 -21.65 -7.30
N PRO A 187 -30.18 -20.79 -6.79
CA PRO A 187 -29.50 -21.03 -5.52
C PRO A 187 -30.48 -21.25 -4.37
N THR A 188 -30.20 -22.20 -3.48
CA THR A 188 -31.02 -22.46 -2.30
C THR A 188 -30.85 -21.36 -1.24
N THR A 189 -29.68 -20.75 -1.20
CA THR A 189 -29.33 -19.65 -0.31
C THR A 189 -28.91 -18.43 -1.10
N ASP A 190 -28.99 -17.26 -0.49
CA ASP A 190 -28.51 -16.00 -1.07
C ASP A 190 -27.04 -15.69 -0.76
N TRP A 191 -26.32 -16.60 -0.11
CA TRP A 191 -24.94 -16.40 0.40
C TRP A 191 -23.94 -16.03 -0.69
N GLY A 192 -24.17 -16.44 -1.92
CA GLY A 192 -23.32 -16.09 -3.06
C GLY A 192 -23.82 -14.90 -3.88
N SER A 193 -24.87 -14.20 -3.44
CA SER A 193 -25.42 -13.08 -4.19
C SER A 193 -24.56 -11.82 -4.04
N PRO A 194 -24.50 -10.95 -5.07
CA PRO A 194 -23.80 -9.67 -4.97
C PRO A 194 -24.37 -8.78 -3.85
N ASP A 195 -25.68 -8.82 -3.62
CA ASP A 195 -26.35 -8.00 -2.59
C ASP A 195 -25.96 -8.44 -1.18
N THR A 196 -25.89 -9.75 -0.94
CA THR A 196 -25.42 -10.29 0.34
C THR A 196 -23.96 -9.95 0.59
N LEU A 197 -23.11 -9.99 -0.43
CA LEU A 197 -21.72 -9.59 -0.29
C LEU A 197 -21.58 -8.11 0.02
N GLU A 198 -22.38 -7.26 -0.62
CA GLU A 198 -22.37 -5.81 -0.35
C GLU A 198 -22.87 -5.53 1.07
N TYR A 199 -23.93 -6.21 1.50
CA TYR A 199 -24.43 -6.13 2.87
C TYR A 199 -23.35 -6.51 3.90
N TRP A 200 -22.63 -7.61 3.72
CA TRP A 200 -21.56 -8.01 4.63
C TRP A 200 -20.40 -7.01 4.67
N ARG A 201 -20.04 -6.46 3.51
CA ARG A 201 -19.02 -5.40 3.44
C ARG A 201 -19.41 -4.15 4.21
N GLN A 202 -20.67 -3.74 4.07
CA GLN A 202 -21.23 -2.61 4.82
C GLN A 202 -21.28 -2.93 6.31
N ALA A 203 -21.83 -4.08 6.70
CA ALA A 203 -21.96 -4.49 8.10
C ALA A 203 -20.61 -4.52 8.83
N TRP A 204 -19.55 -5.01 8.16
CA TRP A 204 -18.21 -4.96 8.72
C TRP A 204 -17.71 -3.53 8.90
N ALA A 205 -17.92 -2.67 7.92
CA ALA A 205 -17.53 -1.27 8.01
C ALA A 205 -18.28 -0.54 9.13
N ASP A 206 -19.58 -0.78 9.25
CA ASP A 206 -20.42 -0.16 10.28
C ASP A 206 -20.01 -0.60 11.69
N LEU A 207 -19.71 -1.89 11.88
CA LEU A 207 -19.25 -2.43 13.16
C LEU A 207 -17.89 -1.82 13.58
N CYS A 208 -16.93 -1.75 12.65
CA CYS A 208 -15.66 -1.11 12.93
C CYS A 208 -15.82 0.39 13.21
N ASN A 209 -16.67 1.08 12.44
CA ASN A 209 -16.92 2.51 12.63
C ASN A 209 -17.62 2.81 13.97
N ALA A 210 -18.51 1.95 14.41
CA ALA A 210 -19.11 2.04 15.76
C ALA A 210 -18.02 1.91 16.84
N LYS A 211 -17.07 0.99 16.67
CA LYS A 211 -15.95 0.81 17.61
C LYS A 211 -14.98 1.98 17.59
N PHE A 212 -14.67 2.56 16.41
CA PHE A 212 -13.89 3.80 16.32
C PHE A 212 -14.57 4.94 17.10
N ALA A 213 -15.88 5.09 16.94
CA ALA A 213 -16.65 6.12 17.66
C ALA A 213 -16.68 5.86 19.17
N GLU A 214 -16.85 4.61 19.63
CA GLU A 214 -16.78 4.23 21.04
C GLU A 214 -15.44 4.61 21.68
N LYS A 215 -14.35 4.50 20.93
CA LYS A 215 -12.99 4.81 21.39
C LYS A 215 -12.58 6.26 21.17
N ASP A 216 -13.47 7.11 20.67
CA ASP A 216 -13.21 8.50 20.31
C ASP A 216 -12.01 8.67 19.35
N LEU A 217 -11.86 7.72 18.42
CA LEU A 217 -10.81 7.75 17.40
C LEU A 217 -11.31 8.44 16.13
N ASP A 218 -10.53 9.39 15.63
CA ASP A 218 -10.83 10.14 14.40
C ASP A 218 -10.48 9.33 13.13
N CYS A 219 -10.84 8.06 13.11
CA CYS A 219 -10.67 7.11 12.03
C CYS A 219 -12.00 6.58 11.53
N ARG A 220 -12.08 6.27 10.24
CA ARG A 220 -13.24 5.62 9.63
C ARG A 220 -12.80 4.70 8.50
N ILE A 221 -13.60 3.66 8.24
CA ILE A 221 -13.49 2.82 7.05
C ILE A 221 -14.76 2.95 6.21
N ASP A 222 -14.61 2.75 4.90
CA ASP A 222 -15.73 2.75 3.95
C ASP A 222 -15.60 1.56 3.01
N HIS A 223 -16.64 0.74 2.92
CA HIS A 223 -16.69 -0.46 2.08
C HIS A 223 -16.83 -0.17 0.60
N ARG A 224 -17.25 1.05 0.24
CA ARG A 224 -17.51 1.43 -1.14
C ARG A 224 -16.21 1.67 -1.92
N SER A 225 -16.24 1.48 -3.23
CA SER A 225 -15.13 1.88 -4.09
C SER A 225 -14.89 3.39 -4.02
N TYR A 226 -13.68 3.84 -4.32
CA TYR A 226 -13.35 5.27 -4.37
C TYR A 226 -14.31 6.08 -5.24
N THR A 227 -14.72 5.53 -6.38
CA THR A 227 -15.71 6.16 -7.26
C THR A 227 -17.06 6.39 -6.56
N ARG A 228 -17.54 5.38 -5.81
CA ARG A 228 -18.79 5.49 -5.04
C ARG A 228 -18.68 6.43 -3.84
N GLN A 229 -17.46 6.61 -3.32
CA GLN A 229 -17.15 7.56 -2.24
C GLN A 229 -16.96 8.99 -2.76
N GLY A 230 -16.94 9.21 -4.08
CA GLY A 230 -16.59 10.50 -4.67
C GLY A 230 -15.10 10.85 -4.54
N ILE A 231 -14.26 9.87 -4.24
CA ILE A 231 -12.81 10.05 -4.14
C ILE A 231 -12.20 9.90 -5.53
N GLU A 232 -11.66 10.97 -6.05
CA GLU A 232 -11.01 10.99 -7.35
C GLU A 232 -9.55 10.48 -7.26
N GLN A 233 -9.41 9.23 -6.83
CA GLN A 233 -8.13 8.52 -6.83
C GLN A 233 -8.29 7.18 -7.51
N ILE A 234 -7.24 6.76 -8.20
CA ILE A 234 -7.17 5.42 -8.80
C ILE A 234 -6.73 4.45 -7.70
N PRO A 235 -7.46 3.35 -7.46
CA PRO A 235 -7.05 2.35 -6.48
C PRO A 235 -5.84 1.55 -6.98
N THR A 236 -4.97 1.13 -6.05
CA THR A 236 -3.91 0.16 -6.33
C THR A 236 -4.49 -1.25 -6.38
N VAL A 237 -3.80 -2.17 -7.05
CA VAL A 237 -4.15 -3.58 -7.05
C VAL A 237 -3.33 -4.36 -6.01
N HIS A 238 -3.93 -5.38 -5.43
CA HIS A 238 -3.23 -6.25 -4.49
C HIS A 238 -2.14 -7.06 -5.21
N GLU A 239 -0.91 -6.95 -4.74
CA GLU A 239 0.24 -7.62 -5.36
C GLU A 239 0.33 -9.11 -5.00
N GLY A 240 -0.05 -9.47 -3.79
CA GLY A 240 0.11 -10.81 -3.26
C GLY A 240 1.57 -11.17 -2.88
N PRO A 241 1.78 -12.27 -2.13
CA PRO A 241 3.12 -12.63 -1.63
C PRO A 241 4.15 -12.90 -2.73
N SER A 242 3.74 -13.62 -3.79
CA SER A 242 4.65 -13.97 -4.90
C SER A 242 5.15 -12.73 -5.65
N VAL A 243 4.25 -11.80 -5.96
CA VAL A 243 4.60 -10.55 -6.65
C VAL A 243 5.51 -9.69 -5.77
N ARG A 244 5.21 -9.56 -4.47
CA ARG A 244 6.06 -8.83 -3.52
C ARG A 244 7.45 -9.44 -3.43
N ALA A 245 7.57 -10.77 -3.38
CA ALA A 245 8.85 -11.45 -3.35
C ALA A 245 9.65 -11.25 -4.64
N MET A 246 9.00 -11.17 -5.81
CA MET A 246 9.65 -10.85 -7.08
C MET A 246 10.14 -9.39 -7.11
N GLU A 247 9.28 -8.44 -6.73
CA GLU A 247 9.62 -7.01 -6.67
C GLU A 247 10.76 -6.73 -5.67
N ALA A 248 10.76 -7.40 -4.52
CA ALA A 248 11.86 -7.30 -3.54
C ALA A 248 13.21 -7.78 -4.07
N ARG A 249 13.20 -8.70 -5.04
CA ARG A 249 14.40 -9.18 -5.76
C ARG A 249 14.77 -8.31 -6.96
N GLY A 250 14.06 -7.19 -7.19
CA GLY A 250 14.27 -6.30 -8.32
C GLY A 250 13.63 -6.79 -9.63
N ILE A 251 12.82 -7.84 -9.60
CA ILE A 251 12.09 -8.35 -10.77
C ILE A 251 10.80 -7.55 -10.91
N ARG A 252 10.71 -6.77 -11.98
CA ARG A 252 9.51 -5.97 -12.26
C ARG A 252 8.34 -6.86 -12.69
N THR A 253 7.17 -6.52 -12.18
CA THR A 253 5.92 -7.24 -12.48
C THR A 253 4.85 -6.28 -12.99
N ASP A 254 3.90 -6.77 -13.79
CA ASP A 254 2.80 -5.95 -14.31
C ASP A 254 2.00 -5.27 -13.20
N LYS A 255 1.73 -5.99 -12.09
CA LYS A 255 1.03 -5.42 -10.92
C LYS A 255 1.86 -4.36 -10.19
N GLY A 256 3.15 -4.60 -10.04
CA GLY A 256 4.07 -3.64 -9.45
C GLY A 256 4.20 -2.38 -10.30
N ASP A 257 4.31 -2.53 -11.62
CA ASP A 257 4.35 -1.41 -12.57
C ASP A 257 3.04 -0.62 -12.58
N PHE A 258 1.91 -1.32 -12.56
CA PHE A 258 0.60 -0.68 -12.44
C PHE A 258 0.49 0.13 -11.15
N ASN A 259 0.88 -0.42 -10.01
CA ASN A 259 0.84 0.27 -8.72
C ASN A 259 1.79 1.49 -8.68
N ARG A 260 2.97 1.41 -9.30
CA ARG A 260 3.88 2.55 -9.47
C ARG A 260 3.24 3.65 -10.31
N TRP A 261 2.64 3.29 -11.44
CA TRP A 261 1.90 4.22 -12.28
C TRP A 261 0.74 4.88 -11.52
N VAL A 262 -0.07 4.10 -10.80
CA VAL A 262 -1.18 4.61 -9.97
C VAL A 262 -0.68 5.63 -8.94
N ARG A 263 0.38 5.30 -8.20
CA ARG A 263 0.95 6.23 -7.19
C ARG A 263 1.41 7.54 -7.82
N LYS A 264 2.10 7.46 -8.97
CA LYS A 264 2.55 8.63 -9.73
C LYS A 264 1.36 9.47 -10.20
N THR A 265 0.35 8.85 -10.79
CA THR A 265 -0.84 9.53 -11.30
C THR A 265 -1.64 10.20 -10.18
N ASN A 266 -1.84 9.50 -9.05
CA ASN A 266 -2.52 10.08 -7.89
C ASN A 266 -1.73 11.24 -7.26
N ALA A 267 -0.41 11.19 -7.28
CA ALA A 267 0.44 12.30 -6.85
C ALA A 267 0.26 13.53 -7.76
N MET A 268 0.26 13.32 -9.08
CA MET A 268 0.00 14.40 -10.05
C MET A 268 -1.40 14.99 -9.91
N LEU A 269 -2.43 14.15 -9.69
CA LEU A 269 -3.80 14.62 -9.43
C LEU A 269 -3.89 15.48 -8.18
N ARG A 270 -3.22 15.10 -7.10
CA ARG A 270 -3.16 15.91 -5.87
C ARG A 270 -2.47 17.24 -6.11
N GLU A 271 -1.36 17.24 -6.82
CA GLU A 271 -0.63 18.46 -7.16
C GLU A 271 -1.50 19.41 -8.02
N ALA A 272 -2.18 18.87 -9.03
CA ALA A 272 -3.09 19.65 -9.87
C ALA A 272 -4.25 20.26 -9.05
N LYS A 273 -4.86 19.48 -8.14
CA LYS A 273 -5.92 19.98 -7.26
C LYS A 273 -5.42 21.08 -6.33
N ASN A 274 -4.24 20.92 -5.74
CA ASN A 274 -3.66 21.93 -4.88
C ASN A 274 -3.39 23.23 -5.67
N LYS A 275 -2.91 23.12 -6.92
CA LYS A 275 -2.74 24.28 -7.79
C LYS A 275 -4.06 24.96 -8.13
N ILE A 276 -5.10 24.19 -8.43
CA ILE A 276 -6.46 24.73 -8.70
C ILE A 276 -7.00 25.43 -7.46
N ALA A 277 -6.90 24.82 -6.29
CA ALA A 277 -7.33 25.42 -5.02
C ALA A 277 -6.60 26.75 -4.75
N SER A 278 -5.29 26.76 -4.93
CA SER A 278 -4.47 27.97 -4.80
C SER A 278 -4.88 29.05 -5.79
N LEU A 279 -5.19 28.70 -7.04
CA LEU A 279 -5.66 29.65 -8.04
C LEU A 279 -7.05 30.22 -7.71
N LEU A 280 -7.96 29.40 -7.19
CA LEU A 280 -9.28 29.84 -6.75
C LEU A 280 -9.22 30.79 -5.56
N GLU A 281 -8.40 30.48 -4.57
CA GLU A 281 -8.12 31.34 -3.40
C GLU A 281 -7.52 32.68 -3.85
N TRP A 282 -6.54 32.61 -4.76
CA TRP A 282 -5.95 33.80 -5.35
C TRP A 282 -7.00 34.64 -6.10
N LEU A 283 -7.85 34.04 -6.91
CA LEU A 283 -8.89 34.73 -7.68
C LEU A 283 -9.91 35.41 -6.78
N LYS A 284 -10.20 34.80 -5.61
CA LYS A 284 -11.04 35.38 -4.57
C LYS A 284 -10.35 36.61 -3.94
N ALA A 285 -9.07 36.47 -3.58
CA ALA A 285 -8.28 37.56 -3.00
C ALA A 285 -8.16 38.75 -3.97
N VAL A 286 -7.94 38.48 -5.28
CA VAL A 286 -7.90 39.53 -6.30
C VAL A 286 -9.24 40.26 -6.44
N LYS A 287 -10.36 39.55 -6.40
CA LYS A 287 -11.69 40.18 -6.42
C LYS A 287 -11.94 41.09 -5.21
N GLU A 288 -11.53 40.64 -4.04
CA GLU A 288 -11.64 41.44 -2.81
C GLU A 288 -10.74 42.68 -2.86
N GLU A 289 -9.52 42.52 -3.40
CA GLU A 289 -8.54 43.63 -3.50
C GLU A 289 -8.95 44.67 -4.54
N LEU A 290 -9.45 44.24 -5.69
CA LEU A 290 -9.98 45.13 -6.75
C LEU A 290 -11.17 46.01 -6.24
N SER A 291 -11.82 45.58 -5.16
CA SER A 291 -12.91 46.38 -4.54
C SER A 291 -12.43 47.48 -3.62
N LYS A 292 -11.13 47.53 -3.28
CA LYS A 292 -10.53 48.53 -2.37
C LYS A 292 -9.81 49.63 -3.17
N PRO A 293 -9.91 50.92 -2.77
CA PRO A 293 -9.07 51.98 -3.35
C PRO A 293 -7.61 51.71 -2.96
N GLN A 294 -6.77 51.42 -3.96
CA GLN A 294 -5.40 50.94 -3.73
C GLN A 294 -4.32 51.94 -4.10
N PRO A 295 -3.19 52.02 -3.34
CA PRO A 295 -1.98 52.69 -3.80
C PRO A 295 -1.41 52.01 -5.06
N PRO A 296 -0.50 52.68 -5.80
CA PRO A 296 0.05 52.12 -7.06
C PRO A 296 0.65 50.74 -6.80
N MET A 297 0.12 49.77 -7.55
CA MET A 297 0.50 48.35 -7.41
C MET A 297 1.76 48.04 -8.21
N LEU A 298 2.41 46.93 -7.88
CA LEU A 298 3.57 46.39 -8.60
C LEU A 298 3.29 46.24 -10.11
N ASN A 299 2.05 45.90 -10.47
CA ASN A 299 1.59 45.84 -11.87
C ASN A 299 1.66 47.20 -12.54
N ASP A 300 1.29 48.30 -11.89
CA ASP A 300 1.30 49.64 -12.45
C ASP A 300 2.74 50.12 -12.73
N LEU A 301 3.66 49.77 -11.83
CA LEU A 301 5.09 50.03 -12.00
C LEU A 301 5.65 49.26 -13.20
N LEU A 302 5.33 47.98 -13.31
CA LEU A 302 5.72 47.14 -14.47
C LEU A 302 5.14 47.66 -15.75
N MET A 303 3.86 48.03 -15.80
CA MET A 303 3.19 48.61 -16.94
C MET A 303 3.86 49.91 -17.37
N THR A 304 4.18 50.78 -16.41
CA THR A 304 4.90 52.03 -16.63
C THR A 304 6.29 51.76 -17.22
N TYR A 305 7.03 50.84 -16.66
CA TYR A 305 8.35 50.43 -17.18
C TYR A 305 8.30 49.97 -18.64
N TYR A 306 7.43 49.01 -18.93
CA TYR A 306 7.34 48.46 -20.30
C TYR A 306 6.76 49.44 -21.29
N ASN A 307 5.84 50.33 -20.90
CA ASN A 307 5.35 51.43 -21.77
C ASN A 307 6.47 52.43 -22.11
N ASN A 308 7.31 52.77 -21.15
CA ASN A 308 8.45 53.66 -21.37
C ASN A 308 9.48 52.96 -22.32
N ARG A 309 9.73 51.70 -22.13
CA ARG A 309 10.59 50.89 -22.98
C ARG A 309 10.04 50.80 -24.42
N ASN A 310 8.73 50.74 -24.59
CA ASN A 310 8.08 50.72 -25.92
C ASN A 310 8.17 52.06 -26.65
N LYS A 311 8.17 53.23 -25.92
CA LYS A 311 8.40 54.52 -26.50
C LYS A 311 9.79 54.63 -27.17
N GLY A 312 10.80 53.96 -26.60
CA GLY A 312 12.16 53.90 -27.17
C GLY A 312 12.38 52.78 -28.19
N ALA A 313 11.37 51.94 -28.52
CA ALA A 313 11.50 50.80 -29.42
C ALA A 313 11.17 51.21 -30.86
N TYR A 314 12.14 51.06 -31.79
CA TYR A 314 11.99 51.46 -33.20
C TYR A 314 11.30 50.41 -34.09
N SER A 315 11.19 49.14 -33.63
CA SER A 315 10.60 48.08 -34.46
C SER A 315 9.35 47.48 -33.83
N THR A 316 8.40 47.06 -34.67
CA THR A 316 7.21 46.33 -34.22
C THR A 316 7.57 45.03 -33.48
N LYS A 317 8.61 44.33 -33.92
CA LYS A 317 9.12 43.13 -33.30
C LYS A 317 9.58 43.39 -31.83
N ALA A 318 10.28 44.51 -31.58
CA ALA A 318 10.70 44.91 -30.24
C ALA A 318 9.52 45.26 -29.34
N LYS A 319 8.50 45.98 -29.89
CA LYS A 319 7.27 46.30 -29.14
C LYS A 319 6.48 45.06 -28.77
N THR A 320 6.32 44.10 -29.68
CA THR A 320 5.66 42.82 -29.40
C THR A 320 6.42 42.00 -28.37
N ALA A 321 7.76 41.96 -28.47
CA ALA A 321 8.58 41.28 -27.47
C ALA A 321 8.47 41.90 -26.04
N ASN A 322 8.37 43.24 -25.95
CA ASN A 322 8.17 43.92 -24.68
C ASN A 322 6.78 43.62 -24.08
N LEU A 323 5.73 43.61 -24.92
CA LEU A 323 4.39 43.25 -24.49
C LEU A 323 4.33 41.80 -23.97
N GLN A 324 4.99 40.89 -24.68
CA GLN A 324 5.07 39.49 -24.24
C GLN A 324 5.76 39.38 -22.88
N ARG A 325 6.90 40.06 -22.68
CA ARG A 325 7.63 40.08 -21.40
C ARG A 325 6.78 40.68 -20.27
N TYR A 326 6.03 41.73 -20.54
CA TYR A 326 5.08 42.28 -19.58
C TYR A 326 4.02 41.25 -19.19
N ALA A 327 3.37 40.64 -20.19
CA ALA A 327 2.35 39.63 -19.94
C ALA A 327 2.88 38.43 -19.16
N ASP A 328 4.10 37.96 -19.45
CA ASP A 328 4.73 36.87 -18.73
C ASP A 328 5.10 37.23 -17.27
N ALA A 329 5.63 38.46 -17.07
CA ALA A 329 5.91 38.98 -15.72
C ALA A 329 4.63 39.16 -14.91
N PHE A 330 3.61 39.76 -15.52
CA PHE A 330 2.31 39.97 -14.86
C PHE A 330 1.66 38.64 -14.44
N ARG A 331 1.60 37.68 -15.36
CA ARG A 331 1.07 36.34 -15.06
C ARG A 331 1.83 35.67 -13.92
N PHE A 332 3.16 35.76 -13.93
CA PHE A 332 4.00 35.20 -12.88
C PHE A 332 3.75 35.84 -11.51
N LEU A 333 3.62 37.18 -11.46
CA LEU A 333 3.28 37.88 -10.21
C LEU A 333 1.90 37.47 -9.69
N GLN A 334 0.94 37.31 -10.60
CA GLN A 334 -0.39 36.84 -10.26
C GLN A 334 -0.36 35.41 -9.72
N GLU A 335 0.36 34.50 -10.36
CA GLU A 335 0.53 33.11 -9.92
C GLU A 335 1.15 33.03 -8.52
N LYS A 336 2.02 33.98 -8.17
CA LYS A 336 2.69 34.05 -6.88
C LYS A 336 1.97 34.94 -5.87
N GLN A 337 0.86 35.60 -6.24
CA GLN A 337 0.09 36.51 -5.38
C GLN A 337 0.91 37.70 -4.87
N LEU A 338 1.78 38.25 -5.71
CA LEU A 338 2.65 39.39 -5.38
C LEU A 338 2.07 40.66 -5.99
N PHE A 339 1.66 41.62 -5.13
CA PHE A 339 0.93 42.80 -5.55
C PHE A 339 1.67 44.10 -5.24
N THR A 340 2.54 44.09 -4.23
CA THR A 340 3.32 45.24 -3.79
C THR A 340 4.82 44.98 -3.92
N THR A 341 5.62 46.05 -3.86
CA THR A 341 7.10 45.95 -3.78
C THR A 341 7.54 45.18 -2.52
N ASP A 342 6.82 45.39 -1.41
CA ASP A 342 7.11 44.69 -0.15
C ASP A 342 6.83 43.18 -0.26
N ASP A 343 5.75 42.79 -0.96
CA ASP A 343 5.46 41.35 -1.26
C ASP A 343 6.58 40.72 -2.10
N LEU A 344 7.08 41.46 -3.09
CA LEU A 344 8.17 41.01 -3.95
C LEU A 344 9.46 40.79 -3.17
N ASP A 345 9.82 41.74 -2.32
CA ASP A 345 11.02 41.68 -1.47
C ASP A 345 10.90 40.54 -0.44
N ALA A 346 9.73 40.41 0.20
CA ALA A 346 9.44 39.33 1.12
C ALA A 346 9.53 37.95 0.42
N ALA A 347 8.97 37.81 -0.77
CA ALA A 347 9.03 36.60 -1.55
C ALA A 347 10.47 36.20 -1.93
N LEU A 348 11.26 37.20 -2.38
CA LEU A 348 12.68 37.01 -2.72
C LEU A 348 13.47 36.54 -1.48
N HIS A 349 13.24 37.16 -0.33
CA HIS A 349 13.91 36.79 0.92
C HIS A 349 13.52 35.37 1.37
N SER A 350 12.23 35.08 1.35
CA SER A 350 11.69 33.76 1.75
C SER A 350 12.23 32.65 0.86
N MET A 351 12.17 32.82 -0.46
CA MET A 351 12.67 31.83 -1.40
C MET A 351 14.17 31.60 -1.28
N LYS A 352 14.96 32.68 -1.04
CA LYS A 352 16.40 32.55 -0.81
C LYS A 352 16.71 31.74 0.45
N ASN A 353 15.96 31.96 1.51
CA ASN A 353 16.11 31.19 2.75
C ASN A 353 15.74 29.74 2.56
N SER A 354 14.64 29.45 1.85
CA SER A 354 14.23 28.09 1.52
C SER A 354 15.29 27.35 0.68
N ILE A 355 15.82 28.01 -0.35
CA ILE A 355 16.91 27.46 -1.16
C ILE A 355 18.14 27.15 -0.30
N ASN A 356 18.53 28.04 0.59
CA ASN A 356 19.68 27.84 1.47
C ASN A 356 19.46 26.65 2.42
N ALA A 357 18.27 26.54 3.02
CA ALA A 357 17.91 25.42 3.89
C ALA A 357 17.93 24.09 3.13
N MET A 358 17.37 24.05 1.93
CA MET A 358 17.37 22.86 1.09
C MET A 358 18.78 22.47 0.65
N LYS A 359 19.64 23.44 0.32
CA LYS A 359 21.07 23.19 0.02
C LYS A 359 21.82 22.62 1.21
N ALA A 360 21.59 23.13 2.40
CA ALA A 360 22.21 22.60 3.61
C ALA A 360 21.79 21.15 3.85
N SER A 361 20.48 20.87 3.77
CA SER A 361 19.95 19.52 3.89
C SER A 361 20.49 18.56 2.82
N ALA A 362 20.58 19.01 1.56
CA ALA A 362 21.18 18.22 0.48
C ALA A 362 22.67 17.92 0.74
N GLY A 363 23.41 18.92 1.28
CA GLY A 363 24.81 18.77 1.65
C GLY A 363 25.04 17.75 2.76
N GLU A 364 24.19 17.78 3.80
CA GLU A 364 24.21 16.79 4.89
C GLU A 364 23.97 15.37 4.38
N LYS A 365 22.92 15.21 3.55
CA LYS A 365 22.62 13.90 2.95
C LYS A 365 23.74 13.39 2.06
N GLN A 366 24.31 14.26 1.23
CA GLN A 366 25.43 13.90 0.37
C GLN A 366 26.68 13.49 1.18
N SER A 367 26.96 14.19 2.28
CA SER A 367 28.05 13.85 3.18
C SER A 367 27.82 12.48 3.83
N ARG A 368 26.59 12.23 4.28
CA ARG A 368 26.22 10.94 4.90
C ARG A 368 26.25 9.78 3.89
N ILE A 369 25.83 9.99 2.65
CA ILE A 369 25.96 9.00 1.55
C ILE A 369 27.43 8.62 1.37
N LYS A 370 28.34 9.61 1.31
CA LYS A 370 29.78 9.35 1.18
C LYS A 370 30.34 8.54 2.35
N GLU A 371 29.89 8.83 3.57
CA GLU A 371 30.30 8.05 4.75
C GLU A 371 29.84 6.60 4.66
N VAL A 372 28.57 6.38 4.28
CA VAL A 372 28.00 5.03 4.13
C VAL A 372 28.66 4.28 2.99
N ASP A 373 28.94 4.93 1.85
CA ASP A 373 29.67 4.35 0.73
C ASP A 373 31.08 3.91 1.16
N ASP A 374 31.74 4.71 1.98
CA ASP A 374 33.07 4.36 2.49
C ASP A 374 33.01 3.18 3.48
N LEU A 375 31.97 3.11 4.33
CA LEU A 375 31.73 1.96 5.21
C LEU A 375 31.46 0.67 4.41
N LEU A 376 30.66 0.75 3.37
CA LEU A 376 30.37 -0.38 2.48
C LEU A 376 31.62 -0.83 1.73
N ARG A 377 32.44 0.11 1.25
CA ARG A 377 33.74 -0.20 0.63
C ARG A 377 34.73 -0.86 1.60
N MET A 378 34.81 -0.32 2.83
CA MET A 378 35.60 -0.94 3.89
C MET A 378 35.13 -2.34 4.22
N THR A 379 33.81 -2.55 4.24
CA THR A 379 33.24 -3.88 4.45
C THR A 379 33.67 -4.87 3.37
N GLN A 380 33.71 -4.44 2.11
CA GLN A 380 34.21 -5.29 1.02
C GLN A 380 35.68 -5.67 1.24
N TYR A 381 36.51 -4.68 1.57
CA TYR A 381 37.94 -4.94 1.88
C TYR A 381 38.13 -5.89 3.06
N TYR A 382 37.27 -5.78 4.09
CA TYR A 382 37.30 -6.70 5.23
C TYR A 382 36.91 -8.12 4.84
N ILE A 383 35.83 -8.29 4.05
CA ILE A 383 35.36 -9.60 3.59
C ILE A 383 36.42 -10.27 2.69
N ASP A 384 36.96 -9.52 1.73
CA ASP A 384 37.94 -10.04 0.76
C ASP A 384 39.28 -10.38 1.42
N GLY A 385 39.72 -9.57 2.38
CA GLY A 385 40.99 -9.77 3.07
C GLY A 385 40.95 -10.75 4.23
N LYS A 386 39.78 -11.02 4.81
CA LYS A 386 39.62 -11.90 5.98
C LYS A 386 40.23 -13.31 5.77
N PRO A 387 39.98 -14.02 4.66
CA PRO A 387 40.56 -15.34 4.43
C PRO A 387 42.09 -15.31 4.40
N VAL A 388 42.68 -14.22 3.90
CA VAL A 388 44.12 -14.04 3.84
C VAL A 388 44.71 -13.79 5.24
N ALA A 389 44.04 -12.96 6.05
CA ALA A 389 44.40 -12.67 7.43
C ALA A 389 44.29 -13.92 8.33
N ASP A 390 43.18 -14.66 8.20
CA ASP A 390 42.94 -15.90 8.96
C ASP A 390 44.02 -16.95 8.61
N LYS A 391 44.37 -17.07 7.32
CA LYS A 391 45.42 -17.97 6.87
C LYS A 391 46.80 -17.54 7.41
N LEU A 392 47.12 -16.22 7.41
CA LEU A 392 48.33 -15.70 8.02
C LEU A 392 48.41 -16.06 9.51
N GLY A 393 47.28 -15.96 10.24
CA GLY A 393 47.21 -16.32 11.67
C GLY A 393 47.41 -17.81 11.93
N SER A 394 47.07 -18.68 10.99
CA SER A 394 47.23 -20.13 11.11
C SER A 394 48.65 -20.64 10.84
N ILE A 395 49.55 -19.81 10.26
CA ILE A 395 50.91 -20.20 9.93
C ILE A 395 51.78 -20.20 11.18
N ARG A 396 52.27 -21.38 11.58
CA ARG A 396 53.11 -21.59 12.80
C ARG A 396 54.59 -21.17 12.64
N PHE A 397 55.16 -21.34 11.45
CA PHE A 397 56.57 -21.07 11.21
C PHE A 397 56.81 -19.62 10.78
N GLU A 398 57.67 -18.90 11.49
CA GLU A 398 57.91 -17.46 11.29
C GLU A 398 58.41 -17.12 9.88
N LYS A 399 59.37 -17.89 9.31
CA LYS A 399 59.85 -17.67 7.93
C LYS A 399 58.73 -17.78 6.88
N SER A 400 57.84 -18.77 7.02
CA SER A 400 56.70 -18.98 6.12
C SER A 400 55.64 -17.88 6.30
N ARG A 401 55.47 -17.42 7.54
CA ARG A 401 54.55 -16.33 7.89
C ARG A 401 55.01 -15.01 7.28
N GLN A 402 56.31 -14.68 7.37
CA GLN A 402 56.91 -13.48 6.76
C GLN A 402 56.81 -13.53 5.23
N LYS A 403 57.11 -14.67 4.62
CA LYS A 403 56.95 -14.86 3.18
C LYS A 403 55.51 -14.65 2.73
N TYR A 404 54.55 -15.32 3.38
CA TYR A 404 53.13 -15.18 3.07
C TYR A 404 52.66 -13.73 3.28
N LYS A 405 53.13 -13.05 4.32
CA LYS A 405 52.82 -11.65 4.58
C LYS A 405 53.33 -10.74 3.45
N SER A 406 54.57 -10.95 2.98
CA SER A 406 55.11 -10.14 1.87
C SER A 406 54.42 -10.40 0.54
N GLU A 407 53.98 -11.63 0.28
CA GLU A 407 53.26 -11.99 -0.94
C GLU A 407 51.81 -11.41 -0.97
N HIS A 408 51.25 -11.09 0.21
CA HIS A 408 49.87 -10.62 0.36
C HIS A 408 49.78 -9.27 1.09
N ASP A 409 50.87 -8.47 1.06
CA ASP A 409 51.00 -7.24 1.84
C ASP A 409 49.85 -6.25 1.55
N ASP A 410 49.48 -6.04 0.29
CA ASP A 410 48.41 -5.13 -0.10
C ASP A 410 47.05 -5.59 0.44
N SER A 411 46.73 -6.87 0.34
CA SER A 411 45.51 -7.45 0.84
C SER A 411 45.41 -7.38 2.37
N LEU A 412 46.49 -7.62 3.07
CA LEU A 412 46.57 -7.52 4.52
C LEU A 412 46.50 -6.07 4.98
N ARG A 413 47.13 -5.15 4.30
CA ARG A 413 47.09 -3.72 4.59
C ARG A 413 45.65 -3.18 4.47
N THR A 414 44.98 -3.50 3.36
CA THR A 414 43.58 -3.09 3.16
C THR A 414 42.67 -3.73 4.16
N PHE A 415 42.85 -5.00 4.51
CA PHE A 415 42.10 -5.70 5.54
C PHE A 415 42.22 -5.03 6.92
N TYR A 416 43.47 -4.82 7.40
CA TYR A 416 43.67 -4.22 8.73
C TYR A 416 43.19 -2.75 8.81
N MET A 417 43.29 -2.00 7.71
CA MET A 417 42.74 -0.67 7.60
C MET A 417 41.20 -0.73 7.75
N ALA A 418 40.55 -1.65 7.02
CA ALA A 418 39.12 -1.86 7.07
C ALA A 418 38.67 -2.36 8.44
N GLU A 419 39.34 -3.34 9.02
CA GLU A 419 39.07 -3.87 10.35
C GLU A 419 39.08 -2.77 11.43
N ARG A 420 40.13 -1.92 11.42
CA ARG A 420 40.22 -0.78 12.36
C ARG A 420 39.07 0.19 12.22
N LYS A 421 38.66 0.51 11.00
CA LYS A 421 37.61 1.45 10.72
C LYS A 421 36.23 0.88 11.05
N LEU A 422 36.02 -0.40 10.83
CA LEU A 422 34.73 -1.09 11.06
C LEU A 422 34.55 -1.53 12.52
N LYS A 423 35.60 -1.55 13.32
CA LYS A 423 35.56 -2.00 14.73
C LYS A 423 34.43 -1.40 15.58
N PRO A 424 34.11 -0.10 15.49
CA PRO A 424 33.03 0.51 16.26
C PRO A 424 31.63 0.04 15.86
N TYR A 425 31.47 -0.55 14.68
CA TYR A 425 30.17 -0.88 14.09
C TYR A 425 29.81 -2.36 14.21
N PHE A 426 30.70 -3.20 14.76
CA PHE A 426 30.36 -4.60 15.04
C PHE A 426 29.35 -4.70 16.19
N LYS A 427 28.23 -5.37 15.95
CA LYS A 427 27.26 -5.80 16.96
C LYS A 427 27.15 -7.32 16.90
N ASP A 428 27.39 -7.98 18.03
CA ASP A 428 27.38 -9.45 18.12
C ASP A 428 28.18 -10.15 17.01
N GLY A 429 29.35 -9.56 16.68
CA GLY A 429 30.26 -10.09 15.64
C GLY A 429 29.76 -9.88 14.20
N LYS A 430 28.69 -9.14 13.97
CA LYS A 430 28.13 -8.87 12.64
C LYS A 430 28.15 -7.37 12.32
N LEU A 431 28.34 -7.04 11.04
CA LEU A 431 28.21 -5.67 10.53
C LEU A 431 26.79 -5.43 9.98
N PRO A 432 26.21 -4.25 10.17
CA PRO A 432 24.86 -3.94 9.73
C PRO A 432 24.80 -3.56 8.23
N ILE A 433 25.34 -4.41 7.36
CA ILE A 433 25.53 -4.13 5.92
C ILE A 433 24.18 -3.81 5.23
N THR A 434 23.16 -4.60 5.53
CA THR A 434 21.83 -4.42 4.94
C THR A 434 21.20 -3.10 5.37
N ALA A 435 21.40 -2.70 6.64
CA ALA A 435 20.92 -1.41 7.13
C ALA A 435 21.62 -0.24 6.43
N TRP A 436 22.94 -0.33 6.22
CA TRP A 436 23.69 0.69 5.48
C TRP A 436 23.27 0.81 4.01
N ARG A 437 23.02 -0.31 3.33
CA ARG A 437 22.52 -0.28 1.95
C ARG A 437 21.15 0.40 1.87
N ARG A 438 20.22 0.05 2.76
CA ARG A 438 18.90 0.69 2.83
C ARG A 438 18.99 2.18 3.18
N GLU A 439 19.85 2.55 4.13
CA GLU A 439 20.11 3.95 4.49
C GLU A 439 20.62 4.73 3.29
N ARG A 440 21.59 4.18 2.54
CA ARG A 440 22.13 4.77 1.33
C ARG A 440 21.06 5.03 0.27
N GLU A 441 20.26 4.00 -0.05
CA GLU A 441 19.17 4.10 -1.04
C GLU A 441 18.13 5.17 -0.64
N ARG A 442 17.76 5.20 0.63
CA ARG A 442 16.84 6.22 1.15
C ARG A 442 17.42 7.62 1.00
N LEU A 443 18.67 7.83 1.43
CA LEU A 443 19.32 9.13 1.36
C LEU A 443 19.54 9.60 -0.09
N GLU A 444 19.82 8.69 -1.01
CA GLU A 444 19.92 9.00 -2.45
C GLU A 444 18.57 9.46 -3.02
N GLN A 445 17.50 8.81 -2.62
CA GLN A 445 16.16 9.23 -3.05
C GLN A 445 15.80 10.60 -2.48
N GLU A 446 16.00 10.80 -1.18
CA GLU A 446 15.76 12.09 -0.53
C GLU A 446 16.61 13.22 -1.13
N TYR A 447 17.87 12.94 -1.51
CA TYR A 447 18.74 13.90 -2.18
C TYR A 447 18.21 14.26 -3.58
N LYS A 448 17.76 13.28 -4.37
CA LYS A 448 17.15 13.50 -5.69
C LYS A 448 15.86 14.32 -5.60
N ASP A 449 15.03 14.03 -4.60
CA ASP A 449 13.78 14.77 -4.37
C ASP A 449 14.07 16.24 -4.10
N ILE A 450 15.03 16.55 -3.20
CA ILE A 450 15.48 17.92 -2.94
C ILE A 450 16.00 18.59 -4.22
N GLN A 451 16.79 17.92 -5.03
CA GLN A 451 17.30 18.50 -6.29
C GLN A 451 16.16 18.81 -7.28
N THR A 452 15.16 17.95 -7.31
CA THR A 452 13.97 18.16 -8.15
C THR A 452 13.17 19.39 -7.71
N GLU A 453 13.03 19.58 -6.40
CA GLU A 453 12.33 20.74 -5.83
C GLU A 453 13.14 22.06 -5.96
N LEU A 454 14.47 21.99 -5.89
CA LEU A 454 15.33 23.16 -6.03
C LEU A 454 15.25 23.80 -7.44
N SER A 455 15.13 22.98 -8.49
CA SER A 455 15.15 23.47 -9.88
C SER A 455 14.06 24.52 -10.17
N PRO A 456 12.77 24.29 -9.86
CA PRO A 456 11.74 25.29 -10.07
C PRO A 456 11.91 26.53 -9.19
N LEU A 457 12.40 26.40 -7.94
CA LEU A 457 12.65 27.52 -7.05
C LEU A 457 13.73 28.47 -7.61
N TYR A 458 14.77 27.93 -8.19
CA TYR A 458 15.78 28.78 -8.87
C TYR A 458 15.21 29.53 -10.07
N ALA A 459 14.37 28.86 -10.86
CA ALA A 459 13.71 29.50 -11.99
C ALA A 459 12.81 30.66 -11.53
N ASP A 460 12.07 30.45 -10.46
CA ASP A 460 11.19 31.48 -9.89
C ASP A 460 11.97 32.65 -9.31
N VAL A 461 13.03 32.41 -8.52
CA VAL A 461 13.90 33.45 -8.00
C VAL A 461 14.52 34.28 -9.13
N LYS A 462 14.96 33.63 -10.21
CA LYS A 462 15.50 34.34 -11.38
C LYS A 462 14.48 35.25 -12.02
N LYS A 463 13.22 34.83 -12.12
CA LYS A 463 12.12 35.67 -12.65
C LYS A 463 11.83 36.83 -11.71
N LEU A 464 11.74 36.60 -10.40
CA LEU A 464 11.50 37.66 -9.42
C LEU A 464 12.61 38.73 -9.44
N TRP A 465 13.88 38.32 -9.50
CA TRP A 465 15.00 39.27 -9.66
C TRP A 465 14.93 40.08 -10.94
N ALA A 466 14.53 39.43 -12.06
CA ALA A 466 14.36 40.14 -13.32
C ALA A 466 13.22 41.17 -13.24
N ILE A 467 12.15 40.91 -12.52
CA ILE A 467 11.05 41.84 -12.26
C ILE A 467 11.53 42.97 -11.34
N HIS A 468 12.13 42.62 -10.19
CA HIS A 468 12.63 43.58 -9.22
C HIS A 468 13.61 44.61 -9.84
N TYR A 469 14.49 44.14 -10.73
CA TYR A 469 15.44 45.02 -11.41
C TYR A 469 14.77 45.96 -12.45
N ASN A 470 13.58 45.64 -12.90
CA ASN A 470 12.86 46.39 -13.96
C ASN A 470 11.82 47.39 -13.42
N ILE A 471 11.57 47.41 -12.10
CA ILE A 471 10.64 48.31 -11.42
C ILE A 471 11.40 49.32 -10.56
#